data_e9b9f68516251ff46427236d84506e02
#
_entry.id   e9b9f68516251ff46427236d84506e02
#
_cell.length_a   1.000
_cell.length_b   1.000
_cell.length_c   1.000
_cell.angle_alpha   90.00
_cell.angle_beta   90.00
_cell.angle_gamma   90.00
#
_symmetry.space_group_name_H-M   'P 1'
#
loop_
_entity.id
_entity.type
_entity.pdbx_description
1 polymer ?
#
loop_
_entity_poly.entity_id
_entity_poly.type
_entity_poly.pdbx_seq_one_letter_code
_entity_poly.pdbx_strand_id
1 'polypeptide(L)'
;MKKNFVNLKGNKLEIRWIGELVKKSEPVIVFLHEGLGCVDLWRDFPATLYKTLKIPSLLYSRQGYGRSSPSKVPKSLDFMHKEALEILPRLLDALEIERAVLFGHSDGASISLINCGGLQDKRIKGLVLLAPHVFVEDISISSIQKAKLEFEKGNLREKLMKYHFSNVDCAFWGWAGAWLDEDFLKWNIEEYLAGINIPVLLIQGEDDQYGTLAQVTAIQNGIGINCTSEIISGCAHSPHLEKPEATLNLVKEFIKGLKF
;
A
#
# COMPACT_ATOMS: atom_id res chain seq x y z
N MET A 1 -18.28 -0.34 -12.77
CA MET A 1 -17.97 -1.24 -11.63
C MET A 1 -18.76 -0.75 -10.42
N LYS A 2 -19.50 -1.65 -9.74
CA LYS A 2 -20.21 -1.27 -8.50
C LYS A 2 -19.18 -1.11 -7.39
N LYS A 3 -19.20 0.01 -6.67
CA LYS A 3 -18.45 0.18 -5.41
C LYS A 3 -19.22 -0.55 -4.32
N ASN A 4 -18.55 -1.46 -3.66
CA ASN A 4 -19.11 -2.20 -2.56
C ASN A 4 -18.46 -1.74 -1.25
N PHE A 5 -19.05 -2.13 -0.15
CA PHE A 5 -18.52 -1.89 1.19
C PHE A 5 -18.43 -3.21 1.94
N VAL A 6 -17.43 -3.36 2.76
CA VAL A 6 -17.34 -4.42 3.77
C VAL A 6 -17.45 -3.77 5.15
N ASN A 7 -18.17 -4.41 6.08
CA ASN A 7 -18.29 -3.94 7.46
C ASN A 7 -17.32 -4.73 8.35
N LEU A 8 -16.38 -4.02 8.97
CA LEU A 8 -15.45 -4.61 9.93
C LEU A 8 -15.65 -3.94 11.30
N LYS A 9 -16.31 -4.64 12.23
CA LYS A 9 -16.59 -4.16 13.59
C LYS A 9 -17.25 -2.77 13.64
N GLY A 10 -18.26 -2.56 12.80
CA GLY A 10 -19.01 -1.30 12.73
C GLY A 10 -18.44 -0.25 11.79
N ASN A 11 -17.22 -0.41 11.28
CA ASN A 11 -16.62 0.47 10.29
C ASN A 11 -16.83 -0.08 8.88
N LYS A 12 -17.38 0.74 7.99
CA LYS A 12 -17.52 0.41 6.57
C LYS A 12 -16.24 0.79 5.84
N LEU A 13 -15.61 -0.17 5.18
CA LEU A 13 -14.51 0.07 4.27
C LEU A 13 -15.00 0.00 2.83
N GLU A 14 -14.66 1.02 2.03
CA GLU A 14 -14.89 1.01 0.59
C GLU A 14 -14.02 -0.06 -0.06
N ILE A 15 -14.64 -0.93 -0.87
CA ILE A 15 -13.94 -1.96 -1.64
C ILE A 15 -14.34 -1.90 -3.11
N ARG A 16 -13.44 -2.39 -3.96
CA ARG A 16 -13.71 -2.59 -5.39
C ARG A 16 -13.06 -3.87 -5.86
N TRP A 17 -13.87 -4.72 -6.47
CA TRP A 17 -13.38 -5.89 -7.20
C TRP A 17 -13.14 -5.57 -8.66
N ILE A 18 -12.03 -6.09 -9.20
CA ILE A 18 -11.73 -6.12 -10.63
C ILE A 18 -11.57 -7.59 -11.01
N GLY A 19 -12.41 -8.05 -11.91
CA GLY A 19 -12.63 -9.47 -12.14
C GLY A 19 -13.61 -10.06 -11.12
N GLU A 20 -13.87 -11.32 -11.24
CA GLU A 20 -14.77 -12.10 -10.38
C GLU A 20 -13.99 -13.20 -9.69
N LEU A 21 -14.18 -13.34 -8.40
CA LEU A 21 -13.63 -14.45 -7.63
C LEU A 21 -14.64 -15.61 -7.71
N VAL A 22 -14.31 -16.60 -8.53
CA VAL A 22 -15.22 -17.74 -8.78
C VAL A 22 -15.08 -18.79 -7.68
N LYS A 23 -13.86 -19.00 -7.17
CA LYS A 23 -13.55 -19.95 -6.09
C LYS A 23 -12.71 -19.28 -5.02
N LYS A 24 -12.98 -19.54 -3.74
CA LYS A 24 -12.20 -19.02 -2.60
C LYS A 24 -10.72 -19.40 -2.67
N SER A 25 -10.40 -20.54 -3.27
CA SER A 25 -9.03 -21.01 -3.45
C SER A 25 -8.26 -20.35 -4.60
N GLU A 26 -8.91 -19.51 -5.42
CA GLU A 26 -8.20 -18.73 -6.44
C GLU A 26 -7.39 -17.61 -5.78
N PRO A 27 -6.19 -17.31 -6.32
CA PRO A 27 -5.40 -16.19 -5.80
C PRO A 27 -6.10 -14.86 -6.09
N VAL A 28 -5.93 -13.91 -5.17
CA VAL A 28 -6.43 -12.54 -5.29
C VAL A 28 -5.26 -11.57 -5.13
N ILE A 29 -5.17 -10.54 -5.96
CA ILE A 29 -4.24 -9.44 -5.74
C ILE A 29 -4.94 -8.40 -4.87
N VAL A 30 -4.43 -8.17 -3.66
CA VAL A 30 -4.98 -7.20 -2.70
C VAL A 30 -4.16 -5.93 -2.72
N PHE A 31 -4.78 -4.83 -3.13
CA PHE A 31 -4.13 -3.53 -3.28
C PHE A 31 -4.23 -2.69 -1.99
N LEU A 32 -3.08 -2.33 -1.44
CA LEU A 32 -2.92 -1.48 -0.26
C LEU A 32 -2.34 -0.12 -0.69
N HIS A 33 -3.15 0.93 -0.60
CA HIS A 33 -2.82 2.25 -1.11
C HIS A 33 -1.80 3.01 -0.24
N GLU A 34 -1.17 4.02 -0.81
CA GLU A 34 -0.23 4.96 -0.19
C GLU A 34 -0.90 5.89 0.85
N GLY A 35 -0.10 6.79 1.44
CA GLY A 35 -0.50 7.71 2.51
C GLY A 35 -1.70 8.60 2.20
N LEU A 36 -1.83 9.06 0.96
CA LEU A 36 -2.97 9.87 0.48
C LEU A 36 -3.84 9.13 -0.54
N GLY A 37 -3.70 7.82 -0.62
CA GLY A 37 -4.38 6.98 -1.59
C GLY A 37 -5.81 6.57 -1.20
N CYS A 38 -6.47 5.96 -2.17
CA CYS A 38 -7.76 5.29 -2.02
C CYS A 38 -8.01 4.38 -3.23
N VAL A 39 -9.14 3.69 -3.23
CA VAL A 39 -9.54 2.82 -4.36
C VAL A 39 -9.46 3.52 -5.73
N ASP A 40 -9.87 4.79 -5.82
CA ASP A 40 -9.91 5.52 -7.09
C ASP A 40 -8.53 6.00 -7.58
N LEU A 41 -7.56 6.15 -6.69
CA LEU A 41 -6.23 6.67 -7.03
C LEU A 41 -5.30 5.63 -7.68
N TRP A 42 -5.62 4.36 -7.64
CA TRP A 42 -4.96 3.33 -8.43
C TRP A 42 -5.18 3.45 -9.94
N ARG A 43 -6.15 4.28 -10.36
CA ARG A 43 -6.50 4.53 -11.76
C ARG A 43 -6.80 3.23 -12.50
N ASP A 44 -6.24 3.09 -13.70
CA ASP A 44 -6.48 1.94 -14.58
C ASP A 44 -5.50 0.78 -14.36
N PHE A 45 -4.46 0.99 -13.53
CA PHE A 45 -3.40 0.00 -13.35
C PHE A 45 -3.94 -1.38 -12.91
N PRO A 46 -4.82 -1.51 -11.89
CA PRO A 46 -5.36 -2.81 -11.49
C PRO A 46 -6.21 -3.47 -12.58
N ALA A 47 -6.94 -2.68 -13.37
CA ALA A 47 -7.73 -3.21 -14.48
C ALA A 47 -6.84 -3.74 -15.63
N THR A 48 -5.74 -3.06 -15.90
CA THR A 48 -4.74 -3.48 -16.88
C THR A 48 -4.02 -4.74 -16.41
N LEU A 49 -3.66 -4.81 -15.14
CA LEU A 49 -3.05 -6.01 -14.55
C LEU A 49 -4.01 -7.22 -14.64
N TYR A 50 -5.30 -7.03 -14.31
CA TYR A 50 -6.30 -8.08 -14.45
C TYR A 50 -6.47 -8.55 -15.91
N LYS A 51 -6.49 -7.63 -16.88
CA LYS A 51 -6.57 -8.00 -18.31
C LYS A 51 -5.40 -8.90 -18.71
N THR A 52 -4.22 -8.68 -18.12
CA THR A 52 -2.99 -9.41 -18.44
C THR A 52 -2.89 -10.76 -17.73
N LEU A 53 -3.21 -10.80 -16.43
CA LEU A 53 -3.01 -12.00 -15.59
C LEU A 53 -4.27 -12.83 -15.40
N LYS A 54 -5.46 -12.25 -15.55
CA LYS A 54 -6.75 -12.85 -15.24
C LYS A 54 -6.91 -13.25 -13.76
N ILE A 55 -6.10 -12.68 -12.88
CA ILE A 55 -6.20 -12.87 -11.43
C ILE A 55 -7.08 -11.76 -10.86
N PRO A 56 -8.18 -12.08 -10.15
CA PRO A 56 -9.04 -11.09 -9.52
C PRO A 56 -8.27 -10.16 -8.60
N SER A 57 -8.68 -8.90 -8.57
CA SER A 57 -8.04 -7.89 -7.71
C SER A 57 -9.06 -7.26 -6.77
N LEU A 58 -8.69 -7.17 -5.50
CA LEU A 58 -9.41 -6.44 -4.46
C LEU A 58 -8.67 -5.14 -4.17
N LEU A 59 -9.35 -4.02 -4.34
CA LEU A 59 -8.89 -2.71 -3.88
C LEU A 59 -9.72 -2.31 -2.67
N TYR A 60 -9.12 -1.70 -1.67
CA TYR A 60 -9.88 -1.11 -0.56
C TYR A 60 -9.31 0.24 -0.14
N SER A 61 -10.18 1.10 0.36
CA SER A 61 -9.77 2.35 1.01
C SER A 61 -9.75 2.13 2.52
N ARG A 62 -8.60 2.39 3.15
CA ARG A 62 -8.47 2.30 4.62
C ARG A 62 -9.46 3.23 5.31
N GLN A 63 -9.76 3.00 6.59
CA GLN A 63 -10.61 3.89 7.38
C GLN A 63 -10.05 5.31 7.39
N GLY A 64 -10.91 6.30 7.12
CA GLY A 64 -10.55 7.71 6.96
C GLY A 64 -10.16 8.09 5.54
N TYR A 65 -10.20 7.18 4.57
CA TYR A 65 -9.86 7.41 3.16
C TYR A 65 -11.04 7.08 2.24
N GLY A 66 -11.02 7.68 1.05
CA GLY A 66 -12.05 7.42 0.04
C GLY A 66 -13.46 7.63 0.60
N ARG A 67 -14.32 6.62 0.41
CA ARG A 67 -15.69 6.57 0.91
C ARG A 67 -15.85 5.66 2.15
N SER A 68 -14.74 5.24 2.75
CA SER A 68 -14.75 4.48 3.99
C SER A 68 -15.25 5.31 5.16
N SER A 69 -15.64 4.67 6.25
CA SER A 69 -15.98 5.36 7.51
C SER A 69 -14.85 6.31 7.92
N PRO A 70 -15.16 7.48 8.48
CA PRO A 70 -14.14 8.40 8.97
C PRO A 70 -13.32 7.76 10.09
N SER A 71 -12.10 8.22 10.29
CA SER A 71 -11.25 7.87 11.42
C SER A 71 -11.03 9.07 12.33
N LYS A 72 -10.62 8.83 13.57
CA LYS A 72 -10.14 9.89 14.45
C LYS A 72 -8.84 10.48 13.89
N VAL A 73 -8.64 11.77 14.10
CA VAL A 73 -7.45 12.53 13.72
C VAL A 73 -6.94 13.25 14.97
N PRO A 74 -5.63 13.23 15.25
CA PRO A 74 -4.58 12.52 14.56
C PRO A 74 -4.73 11.00 14.67
N LYS A 75 -4.16 10.25 13.74
CA LYS A 75 -4.01 8.80 13.90
C LYS A 75 -2.95 8.49 14.95
N SER A 76 -3.09 7.36 15.61
CA SER A 76 -2.02 6.87 16.49
C SER A 76 -0.78 6.51 15.67
N LEU A 77 0.41 6.65 16.26
CA LEU A 77 1.68 6.44 15.57
C LEU A 77 1.89 4.97 15.13
N ASP A 78 1.15 4.05 15.72
CA ASP A 78 1.12 2.63 15.35
C ASP A 78 0.05 2.29 14.28
N PHE A 79 -0.47 3.29 13.55
CA PHE A 79 -1.57 3.11 12.61
C PHE A 79 -1.27 2.07 11.51
N MET A 80 -0.02 2.00 11.03
CA MET A 80 0.37 0.98 10.04
C MET A 80 0.40 -0.42 10.66
N HIS A 81 0.84 -0.55 11.92
CA HIS A 81 0.82 -1.82 12.64
C HIS A 81 -0.61 -2.31 12.86
N LYS A 82 -1.53 -1.42 13.29
CA LYS A 82 -2.95 -1.77 13.45
C LYS A 82 -3.59 -2.20 12.12
N GLU A 83 -3.29 -1.49 11.04
CA GLU A 83 -3.79 -1.87 9.73
C GLU A 83 -3.25 -3.23 9.31
N ALA A 84 -1.95 -3.47 9.49
CA ALA A 84 -1.27 -4.69 9.12
C ALA A 84 -1.70 -5.91 9.95
N LEU A 85 -1.73 -5.76 11.28
CA LEU A 85 -1.87 -6.89 12.20
C LEU A 85 -3.32 -7.16 12.59
N GLU A 86 -4.22 -6.17 12.42
CA GLU A 86 -5.61 -6.33 12.84
C GLU A 86 -6.62 -6.19 11.70
N ILE A 87 -6.51 -5.12 10.88
CA ILE A 87 -7.55 -4.80 9.90
C ILE A 87 -7.43 -5.67 8.67
N LEU A 88 -6.22 -5.78 8.08
CA LEU A 88 -5.98 -6.56 6.87
C LEU A 88 -6.35 -8.05 7.06
N PRO A 89 -5.95 -8.76 8.13
CA PRO A 89 -6.38 -10.14 8.34
C PRO A 89 -7.91 -10.28 8.42
N ARG A 90 -8.59 -9.37 9.13
CA ARG A 90 -10.06 -9.36 9.23
C ARG A 90 -10.74 -9.06 7.90
N LEU A 91 -10.13 -8.23 7.05
CA LEU A 91 -10.63 -7.96 5.71
C LEU A 91 -10.58 -9.24 4.86
N LEU A 92 -9.45 -9.95 4.91
CA LEU A 92 -9.30 -11.23 4.21
C LEU A 92 -10.30 -12.28 4.71
N ASP A 93 -10.52 -12.35 6.04
CA ASP A 93 -11.50 -13.24 6.65
C ASP A 93 -12.93 -12.91 6.21
N ALA A 94 -13.32 -11.63 6.29
CA ALA A 94 -14.66 -11.17 5.93
C ALA A 94 -15.01 -11.36 4.45
N LEU A 95 -14.00 -11.39 3.59
CA LEU A 95 -14.13 -11.61 2.15
C LEU A 95 -13.79 -13.05 1.74
N GLU A 96 -13.51 -13.92 2.72
CA GLU A 96 -13.20 -15.34 2.52
C GLU A 96 -12.05 -15.56 1.52
N ILE A 97 -11.01 -14.72 1.57
CA ILE A 97 -9.84 -14.83 0.69
C ILE A 97 -8.86 -15.82 1.32
N GLU A 98 -8.61 -16.94 0.62
CA GLU A 98 -7.73 -18.01 1.08
C GLU A 98 -6.31 -17.92 0.51
N ARG A 99 -6.12 -17.19 -0.59
CA ARG A 99 -4.81 -16.97 -1.23
C ARG A 99 -4.70 -15.55 -1.73
N ALA A 100 -3.64 -14.84 -1.34
CA ALA A 100 -3.44 -13.46 -1.72
C ALA A 100 -1.99 -13.15 -2.12
N VAL A 101 -1.84 -12.21 -3.05
CA VAL A 101 -0.62 -11.43 -3.26
C VAL A 101 -0.92 -10.03 -2.76
N LEU A 102 -0.14 -9.52 -1.81
CA LEU A 102 -0.29 -8.14 -1.38
C LEU A 102 0.46 -7.23 -2.36
N PHE A 103 -0.25 -6.24 -2.86
CA PHE A 103 0.28 -5.22 -3.75
C PHE A 103 0.22 -3.88 -3.02
N GLY A 104 1.32 -3.49 -2.37
CA GLY A 104 1.40 -2.28 -1.55
C GLY A 104 2.13 -1.15 -2.26
N HIS A 105 1.68 0.09 -2.02
CA HIS A 105 2.39 1.29 -2.41
C HIS A 105 2.64 2.17 -1.19
N SER A 106 3.90 2.62 -0.98
CA SER A 106 4.30 3.52 0.09
C SER A 106 3.85 2.99 1.47
N ASP A 107 3.01 3.72 2.26
CA ASP A 107 2.40 3.20 3.49
C ASP A 107 1.80 1.80 3.32
N GLY A 108 1.13 1.54 2.18
CA GLY A 108 0.55 0.23 1.90
C GLY A 108 1.59 -0.88 1.72
N ALA A 109 2.77 -0.52 1.22
CA ALA A 109 3.89 -1.45 1.11
C ALA A 109 4.50 -1.73 2.49
N SER A 110 4.67 -0.71 3.32
CA SER A 110 5.12 -0.86 4.72
C SER A 110 4.15 -1.71 5.54
N ILE A 111 2.84 -1.49 5.38
CA ILE A 111 1.78 -2.32 5.99
C ILE A 111 1.92 -3.79 5.54
N SER A 112 2.23 -4.03 4.26
CA SER A 112 2.41 -5.40 3.74
C SER A 112 3.64 -6.08 4.37
N LEU A 113 4.74 -5.35 4.56
CA LEU A 113 5.94 -5.85 5.25
C LEU A 113 5.64 -6.22 6.71
N ILE A 114 4.99 -5.32 7.46
CA ILE A 114 4.59 -5.58 8.86
C ILE A 114 3.67 -6.80 8.94
N ASN A 115 2.67 -6.90 8.05
CA ASN A 115 1.75 -8.04 8.05
C ASN A 115 2.47 -9.36 7.86
N CYS A 116 3.29 -9.47 6.82
CA CYS A 116 3.96 -10.73 6.48
C CYS A 116 5.02 -11.12 7.51
N GLY A 117 5.82 -10.16 7.98
CA GLY A 117 6.85 -10.45 8.99
C GLY A 117 6.27 -10.73 10.37
N GLY A 118 5.20 -10.03 10.75
CA GLY A 118 4.60 -10.15 12.08
C GLY A 118 3.64 -11.34 12.24
N LEU A 119 2.84 -11.65 11.21
CA LEU A 119 1.81 -12.71 11.31
C LEU A 119 2.19 -14.00 10.60
N GLN A 120 3.05 -13.94 9.59
CA GLN A 120 3.38 -15.09 8.73
C GLN A 120 2.12 -15.79 8.20
N ASP A 121 1.12 -15.00 7.79
CA ASP A 121 -0.17 -15.50 7.33
C ASP A 121 0.00 -16.36 6.08
N LYS A 122 -0.29 -17.64 6.19
CA LYS A 122 -0.11 -18.64 5.11
C LYS A 122 -0.96 -18.36 3.87
N ARG A 123 -1.96 -17.49 3.96
CA ARG A 123 -2.74 -17.03 2.81
C ARG A 123 -1.90 -16.18 1.85
N ILE A 124 -0.90 -15.46 2.36
CA ILE A 124 -0.08 -14.56 1.56
C ILE A 124 0.98 -15.38 0.83
N LYS A 125 1.01 -15.27 -0.51
CA LYS A 125 1.88 -16.06 -1.39
C LYS A 125 3.02 -15.26 -2.02
N GLY A 126 2.95 -13.93 -1.95
CA GLY A 126 3.98 -13.03 -2.45
C GLY A 126 3.65 -11.58 -2.14
N LEU A 127 4.66 -10.74 -2.18
CA LEU A 127 4.55 -9.29 -2.02
C LEU A 127 5.03 -8.59 -3.28
N VAL A 128 4.26 -7.59 -3.73
CA VAL A 128 4.70 -6.56 -4.67
C VAL A 128 4.69 -5.24 -3.92
N LEU A 129 5.84 -4.63 -3.78
CA LEU A 129 6.06 -3.43 -2.98
C LEU A 129 6.54 -2.30 -3.87
N LEU A 130 5.77 -1.24 -3.97
CA LEU A 130 6.15 -0.02 -4.68
C LEU A 130 6.54 1.04 -3.65
N ALA A 131 7.76 1.54 -3.74
CA ALA A 131 8.28 2.63 -2.92
C ALA A 131 7.99 2.47 -1.40
N PRO A 132 8.33 1.33 -0.78
CA PRO A 132 8.10 1.12 0.64
C PRO A 132 9.01 1.96 1.52
N HIS A 133 8.59 2.18 2.77
CA HIS A 133 9.44 2.73 3.83
C HIS A 133 9.56 1.70 4.96
N VAL A 134 10.76 1.58 5.52
CA VAL A 134 11.01 0.76 6.72
C VAL A 134 11.58 1.58 7.87
N PHE A 135 11.98 2.82 7.62
CA PHE A 135 12.34 3.85 8.60
C PHE A 135 12.07 5.25 8.03
N VAL A 136 12.11 6.25 8.91
CA VAL A 136 11.92 7.65 8.53
C VAL A 136 13.23 8.23 7.99
N GLU A 137 13.15 9.03 6.91
CA GLU A 137 14.26 9.78 6.33
C GLU A 137 13.91 11.28 6.26
N ASP A 138 14.92 12.15 6.30
CA ASP A 138 14.75 13.60 6.20
C ASP A 138 14.05 14.01 4.89
N ILE A 139 14.30 13.29 3.80
CA ILE A 139 13.67 13.54 2.50
C ILE A 139 12.15 13.28 2.58
N SER A 140 11.71 12.24 3.32
CA SER A 140 10.29 11.95 3.55
C SER A 140 9.64 13.12 4.30
N ILE A 141 10.23 13.53 5.41
CA ILE A 141 9.72 14.62 6.25
C ILE A 141 9.65 15.94 5.45
N SER A 142 10.71 16.29 4.71
CA SER A 142 10.75 17.49 3.89
C SER A 142 9.66 17.49 2.81
N SER A 143 9.41 16.35 2.17
CA SER A 143 8.38 16.21 1.13
C SER A 143 6.98 16.28 1.73
N ILE A 144 6.75 15.70 2.92
CA ILE A 144 5.47 15.79 3.62
C ILE A 144 5.20 17.22 4.10
N GLN A 145 6.23 17.94 4.56
CA GLN A 145 6.10 19.37 4.92
C GLN A 145 5.70 20.22 3.71
N LYS A 146 6.28 19.96 2.53
CA LYS A 146 5.84 20.63 1.28
C LYS A 146 4.38 20.29 0.94
N ALA A 147 4.00 19.02 1.04
CA ALA A 147 2.62 18.60 0.83
C ALA A 147 1.65 19.28 1.83
N LYS A 148 2.06 19.48 3.09
CA LYS A 148 1.29 20.21 4.09
C LYS A 148 1.06 21.66 3.67
N LEU A 149 2.09 22.36 3.21
CA LEU A 149 1.96 23.73 2.72
C LEU A 149 1.01 23.81 1.51
N GLU A 150 1.11 22.87 0.59
CA GLU A 150 0.23 22.77 -0.57
C GLU A 150 -1.23 22.44 -0.18
N PHE A 151 -1.43 21.68 0.87
CA PHE A 151 -2.77 21.38 1.40
C PHE A 151 -3.40 22.59 2.09
N GLU A 152 -2.62 23.33 2.89
CA GLU A 152 -3.09 24.49 3.66
C GLU A 152 -3.27 25.76 2.81
N LYS A 153 -2.37 25.99 1.83
CA LYS A 153 -2.27 27.26 1.10
C LYS A 153 -2.39 27.13 -0.42
N GLY A 154 -2.22 25.92 -0.95
CA GLY A 154 -2.32 25.63 -2.37
C GLY A 154 -3.65 24.95 -2.73
N ASN A 155 -3.63 24.13 -3.78
CA ASN A 155 -4.82 23.47 -4.30
C ASN A 155 -4.88 21.95 -4.01
N LEU A 156 -3.96 21.44 -3.20
CA LEU A 156 -3.89 19.99 -2.92
C LEU A 156 -5.16 19.48 -2.24
N ARG A 157 -5.72 20.26 -1.29
CA ARG A 157 -6.97 19.89 -0.61
C ARG A 157 -8.13 19.70 -1.59
N GLU A 158 -8.29 20.61 -2.55
CA GLU A 158 -9.35 20.51 -3.58
C GLU A 158 -9.14 19.30 -4.52
N LYS A 159 -7.89 19.03 -4.88
CA LYS A 159 -7.54 17.86 -5.68
C LYS A 159 -7.88 16.56 -4.96
N LEU A 160 -7.52 16.44 -3.68
CA LEU A 160 -7.78 15.27 -2.85
C LEU A 160 -9.27 15.09 -2.53
N MET A 161 -10.03 16.18 -2.37
CA MET A 161 -11.47 16.14 -2.09
C MET A 161 -12.24 15.39 -3.17
N LYS A 162 -11.78 15.39 -4.42
CA LYS A 162 -12.39 14.61 -5.53
C LYS A 162 -12.38 13.10 -5.28
N TYR A 163 -11.47 12.61 -4.44
CA TYR A 163 -11.26 11.20 -4.16
C TYR A 163 -11.65 10.80 -2.75
N HIS A 164 -11.46 11.71 -1.79
CA HIS A 164 -11.74 11.43 -0.37
C HIS A 164 -13.06 12.03 0.10
N PHE A 165 -13.68 12.92 -0.68
CA PHE A 165 -14.98 13.53 -0.35
C PHE A 165 -14.95 14.18 1.03
N SER A 166 -15.88 13.81 1.93
CA SER A 166 -15.92 14.29 3.32
C SER A 166 -14.73 13.83 4.17
N ASN A 167 -13.99 12.83 3.72
CA ASN A 167 -12.79 12.31 4.41
C ASN A 167 -11.50 13.07 4.05
N VAL A 168 -11.54 14.10 3.22
CA VAL A 168 -10.32 14.77 2.73
C VAL A 168 -9.40 15.23 3.85
N ASP A 169 -9.95 15.88 4.87
CA ASP A 169 -9.17 16.34 6.03
C ASP A 169 -8.71 15.16 6.90
N CYS A 170 -9.57 14.16 7.03
CA CYS A 170 -9.24 12.92 7.75
C CYS A 170 -8.08 12.15 7.09
N ALA A 171 -8.11 12.04 5.75
CA ALA A 171 -7.05 11.37 4.99
C ALA A 171 -5.73 12.13 5.12
N PHE A 172 -5.77 13.46 4.91
CA PHE A 172 -4.55 14.27 4.94
C PHE A 172 -3.93 14.35 6.33
N TRP A 173 -4.70 14.79 7.33
CA TRP A 173 -4.17 14.96 8.68
C TRP A 173 -3.93 13.64 9.41
N GLY A 174 -4.63 12.58 9.00
CA GLY A 174 -4.34 11.23 9.47
C GLY A 174 -2.98 10.72 9.01
N TRP A 175 -2.54 11.08 7.81
CA TRP A 175 -1.23 10.74 7.26
C TRP A 175 -0.16 11.76 7.69
N ALA A 176 -0.29 13.03 7.29
CA ALA A 176 0.72 14.04 7.55
C ALA A 176 0.90 14.30 9.06
N GLY A 177 -0.18 14.24 9.84
CA GLY A 177 -0.10 14.42 11.30
C GLY A 177 0.71 13.32 11.99
N ALA A 178 0.60 12.06 11.53
CA ALA A 178 1.41 10.98 12.07
C ALA A 178 2.88 11.07 11.62
N TRP A 179 3.12 11.24 10.32
CA TRP A 179 4.48 11.30 9.77
C TRP A 179 5.30 12.50 10.26
N LEU A 180 4.66 13.64 10.59
CA LEU A 180 5.31 14.85 11.07
C LEU A 180 5.36 14.94 12.61
N ASP A 181 4.90 13.92 13.31
CA ASP A 181 5.00 13.82 14.76
C ASP A 181 6.44 13.52 15.17
N GLU A 182 6.97 14.23 16.17
CA GLU A 182 8.36 14.07 16.62
C GLU A 182 8.67 12.65 17.13
N ASP A 183 7.69 11.98 17.73
CA ASP A 183 7.86 10.61 18.19
C ASP A 183 7.89 9.61 17.03
N PHE A 184 7.27 9.94 15.89
CA PHE A 184 7.31 9.12 14.68
C PHE A 184 8.68 9.14 13.98
N LEU A 185 9.55 10.11 14.25
CA LEU A 185 10.91 10.16 13.69
C LEU A 185 11.74 8.91 14.05
N LYS A 186 11.36 8.20 15.10
CA LYS A 186 11.99 6.94 15.54
C LYS A 186 11.33 5.70 14.94
N TRP A 187 10.30 5.89 14.13
CA TRP A 187 9.57 4.77 13.54
C TRP A 187 10.50 3.95 12.65
N ASN A 188 10.55 2.66 12.91
CA ASN A 188 11.36 1.69 12.21
C ASN A 188 10.65 0.34 12.27
N ILE A 189 10.59 -0.36 11.13
CA ILE A 189 9.96 -1.68 10.99
C ILE A 189 10.92 -2.74 10.43
N GLU A 190 12.23 -2.50 10.46
CA GLU A 190 13.22 -3.46 9.96
C GLU A 190 13.15 -4.79 10.71
N GLU A 191 12.72 -4.80 11.97
CA GLU A 191 12.53 -6.02 12.78
C GLU A 191 11.58 -7.05 12.14
N TYR A 192 10.64 -6.60 11.32
CA TYR A 192 9.70 -7.49 10.61
C TYR A 192 10.32 -8.21 9.41
N LEU A 193 11.39 -7.68 8.83
CA LEU A 193 11.93 -8.15 7.56
C LEU A 193 12.43 -9.60 7.62
N ALA A 194 13.11 -9.97 8.71
CA ALA A 194 13.64 -11.32 8.89
C ALA A 194 12.55 -12.41 8.99
N GLY A 195 11.31 -12.02 9.32
CA GLY A 195 10.16 -12.93 9.35
C GLY A 195 9.54 -13.24 7.98
N ILE A 196 9.98 -12.56 6.90
CA ILE A 196 9.38 -12.69 5.57
C ILE A 196 10.04 -13.81 4.79
N ASN A 197 9.35 -14.95 4.67
CA ASN A 197 9.84 -16.16 4.03
C ASN A 197 9.15 -16.46 2.68
N ILE A 198 8.48 -15.51 2.10
CA ILE A 198 7.77 -15.59 0.81
C ILE A 198 8.45 -14.71 -0.23
N PRO A 199 8.25 -14.96 -1.55
CA PRO A 199 8.82 -14.12 -2.59
C PRO A 199 8.36 -12.66 -2.50
N VAL A 200 9.28 -11.73 -2.70
CA VAL A 200 9.06 -10.28 -2.68
C VAL A 200 9.63 -9.65 -3.95
N LEU A 201 8.81 -8.85 -4.63
CA LEU A 201 9.24 -7.93 -5.66
C LEU A 201 9.17 -6.51 -5.10
N LEU A 202 10.30 -5.84 -5.02
CA LEU A 202 10.45 -4.45 -4.60
C LEU A 202 10.73 -3.58 -5.82
N ILE A 203 9.93 -2.56 -6.06
CA ILE A 203 10.10 -1.60 -7.16
C ILE A 203 10.23 -0.20 -6.59
N GLN A 204 11.32 0.49 -6.92
CA GLN A 204 11.59 1.86 -6.50
C GLN A 204 11.86 2.73 -7.72
N GLY A 205 11.36 3.95 -7.72
CA GLY A 205 11.79 4.97 -8.67
C GLY A 205 13.15 5.56 -8.29
N GLU A 206 14.02 5.78 -9.28
CA GLU A 206 15.36 6.38 -9.06
C GLU A 206 15.23 7.81 -8.49
N ASP A 207 14.21 8.55 -8.92
CA ASP A 207 13.96 9.95 -8.55
C ASP A 207 12.92 10.09 -7.43
N ASP A 208 12.73 9.05 -6.60
CA ASP A 208 11.74 9.07 -5.54
C ASP A 208 12.02 10.17 -4.50
N GLN A 209 11.10 11.11 -4.39
CA GLN A 209 11.20 12.25 -3.49
C GLN A 209 10.77 11.97 -2.04
N TYR A 210 10.30 10.77 -1.73
CA TYR A 210 9.87 10.37 -0.39
C TYR A 210 10.81 9.37 0.28
N GLY A 211 11.55 8.56 -0.50
CA GLY A 211 12.46 7.57 0.05
C GLY A 211 13.68 7.34 -0.83
N THR A 212 14.86 7.22 -0.23
CA THR A 212 16.10 6.95 -0.95
C THR A 212 16.29 5.44 -1.21
N LEU A 213 17.33 5.08 -1.97
CA LEU A 213 17.74 3.68 -2.17
C LEU A 213 18.21 3.01 -0.86
N ALA A 214 18.38 3.75 0.23
CA ALA A 214 18.64 3.17 1.54
C ALA A 214 17.47 2.28 2.01
N GLN A 215 16.22 2.64 1.68
CA GLN A 215 15.03 1.79 1.94
C GLN A 215 15.17 0.44 1.22
N VAL A 216 15.53 0.48 -0.06
CA VAL A 216 15.73 -0.73 -0.88
C VAL A 216 16.81 -1.63 -0.28
N THR A 217 17.95 -1.02 0.06
CA THR A 217 19.09 -1.75 0.63
C THR A 217 18.73 -2.42 1.96
N ALA A 218 18.04 -1.69 2.85
CA ALA A 218 17.60 -2.22 4.13
C ALA A 218 16.64 -3.41 3.97
N ILE A 219 15.66 -3.27 3.07
CA ILE A 219 14.66 -4.33 2.81
C ILE A 219 15.33 -5.57 2.20
N GLN A 220 16.21 -5.39 1.21
CA GLN A 220 16.96 -6.50 0.61
C GLN A 220 17.82 -7.25 1.63
N ASN A 221 18.56 -6.50 2.46
CA ASN A 221 19.41 -7.09 3.49
C ASN A 221 18.59 -7.82 4.56
N GLY A 222 17.44 -7.26 4.96
CA GLY A 222 16.58 -7.85 6.00
C GLY A 222 15.82 -9.09 5.54
N ILE A 223 15.37 -9.12 4.27
CA ILE A 223 14.62 -10.28 3.71
C ILE A 223 15.58 -11.31 3.07
N GLY A 224 16.68 -10.85 2.50
CA GLY A 224 17.65 -11.71 1.85
C GLY A 224 17.17 -12.27 0.51
N ILE A 225 17.46 -13.54 0.25
CA ILE A 225 17.30 -14.21 -1.06
C ILE A 225 15.85 -14.17 -1.62
N ASN A 226 14.87 -14.00 -0.78
CA ASN A 226 13.46 -13.93 -1.20
C ASN A 226 13.06 -12.58 -1.80
N CYS A 227 13.92 -11.54 -1.71
CA CYS A 227 13.65 -10.20 -2.21
C CYS A 227 14.41 -9.92 -3.51
N THR A 228 13.66 -9.69 -4.58
CA THR A 228 14.19 -9.12 -5.83
C THR A 228 13.80 -7.65 -5.88
N SER A 229 14.76 -6.77 -6.16
CA SER A 229 14.48 -5.33 -6.33
C SER A 229 14.79 -4.85 -7.72
N GLU A 230 14.00 -3.88 -8.17
CA GLU A 230 14.11 -3.22 -9.46
C GLU A 230 14.04 -1.69 -9.28
N ILE A 231 15.03 -0.99 -9.80
CA ILE A 231 15.07 0.47 -9.80
C ILE A 231 14.70 0.98 -11.18
N ILE A 232 13.64 1.80 -11.24
CA ILE A 232 13.16 2.35 -12.50
C ILE A 232 13.72 3.75 -12.70
N SER A 233 14.54 3.93 -13.73
CA SER A 233 15.16 5.22 -14.06
C SER A 233 14.15 6.23 -14.56
N GLY A 234 14.31 7.51 -14.17
CA GLY A 234 13.43 8.62 -14.50
C GLY A 234 11.99 8.38 -13.98
N CYS A 235 11.87 7.74 -12.84
CA CYS A 235 10.62 7.46 -12.14
C CYS A 235 10.70 7.99 -10.70
N ALA A 236 9.68 8.67 -10.24
CA ALA A 236 9.56 9.14 -8.88
C ALA A 236 8.79 8.14 -8.00
N HIS A 237 7.96 8.63 -7.06
CA HIS A 237 7.33 7.83 -6.01
C HIS A 237 6.23 6.87 -6.48
N SER A 238 5.69 7.03 -7.68
CA SER A 238 4.52 6.29 -8.13
C SER A 238 4.78 5.46 -9.41
N PRO A 239 5.61 4.39 -9.36
CA PRO A 239 6.00 3.61 -10.53
C PRO A 239 4.83 3.14 -11.40
N HIS A 240 3.73 2.72 -10.79
CA HIS A 240 2.53 2.23 -11.48
C HIS A 240 1.76 3.32 -12.26
N LEU A 241 1.99 4.61 -11.95
CA LEU A 241 1.41 5.75 -12.66
C LEU A 241 2.39 6.39 -13.62
N GLU A 242 3.66 6.48 -13.24
CA GLU A 242 4.70 7.20 -13.99
C GLU A 242 5.35 6.33 -15.07
N LYS A 243 5.51 5.04 -14.79
CA LYS A 243 6.11 4.04 -15.70
C LYS A 243 5.24 2.77 -15.75
N PRO A 244 3.94 2.90 -16.13
CA PRO A 244 2.96 1.81 -15.99
C PRO A 244 3.33 0.54 -16.76
N GLU A 245 3.90 0.66 -17.96
CA GLU A 245 4.29 -0.51 -18.78
C GLU A 245 5.48 -1.27 -18.17
N ALA A 246 6.51 -0.55 -17.71
CA ALA A 246 7.67 -1.15 -17.05
C ALA A 246 7.23 -1.86 -15.77
N THR A 247 6.47 -1.17 -14.93
CA THR A 247 5.93 -1.74 -13.68
C THR A 247 5.05 -2.95 -13.95
N LEU A 248 4.16 -2.88 -14.95
CA LEU A 248 3.28 -3.99 -15.31
C LEU A 248 4.08 -5.24 -15.75
N ASN A 249 5.14 -5.06 -16.53
CA ASN A 249 5.96 -6.16 -17.01
C ASN A 249 6.70 -6.85 -15.86
N LEU A 250 7.32 -6.09 -14.94
CA LEU A 250 7.99 -6.61 -13.75
C LEU A 250 7.01 -7.41 -12.88
N VAL A 251 5.86 -6.82 -12.56
CA VAL A 251 4.81 -7.45 -11.76
C VAL A 251 4.27 -8.71 -12.42
N LYS A 252 4.04 -8.68 -13.72
CA LYS A 252 3.55 -9.83 -14.48
C LYS A 252 4.51 -11.01 -14.40
N GLU A 253 5.78 -10.80 -14.65
CA GLU A 253 6.78 -11.89 -14.61
C GLU A 253 6.96 -12.43 -13.19
N PHE A 254 6.97 -11.55 -12.18
CA PHE A 254 7.02 -11.97 -10.79
C PHE A 254 5.81 -12.85 -10.39
N ILE A 255 4.59 -12.40 -10.66
CA ILE A 255 3.37 -13.13 -10.26
C ILE A 255 3.25 -14.46 -10.98
N LYS A 256 3.67 -14.56 -12.27
CA LYS A 256 3.72 -15.84 -12.99
C LYS A 256 4.69 -16.86 -12.37
N GLY A 257 5.73 -16.38 -11.71
CA GLY A 257 6.70 -17.24 -11.01
C GLY A 257 6.22 -17.77 -9.65
N LEU A 258 5.13 -17.21 -9.10
CA LEU A 258 4.60 -17.63 -7.80
C LEU A 258 3.91 -19.00 -7.89
N LYS A 259 4.06 -19.77 -6.80
CA LYS A 259 3.32 -21.02 -6.59
C LYS A 259 2.12 -20.75 -5.68
N PHE A 260 0.93 -20.90 -6.21
CA PHE A 260 -0.34 -20.73 -5.50
C PHE A 260 -0.87 -22.03 -4.92
#